data_606b7059f09606e89e96f9d210d2b3e7
#
_entry.id   606b7059f09606e89e96f9d210d2b3e7
#
_cell.length_a   1.000
_cell.length_b   1.000
_cell.length_c   1.000
_cell.angle_alpha   90.00
_cell.angle_beta   90.00
_cell.angle_gamma   90.00
#
_symmetry.space_group_name_H-M   'P 1'
#
loop_
_entity.id
_entity.type
_entity.pdbx_description
1 polymer ?
#
loop_
_entity_poly.entity_id
_entity_poly.type
_entity_poly.pdbx_seq_one_letter_code
_entity_poly.pdbx_strand_id
1 'polypeptide(L)'
;VHADHWEKTRRLIDEANSDEFTALLGYEWHSSAFGDYCMIFPDDQPELFLPDHVETLLDFAHEKGALAIPHHVGYKLGWRGANFDHFRAATSPVVEIFSEHGCTETDRAPYPMIRHSNGGRSTSNTIVPQLQKGMRFGFVASSDNHRGYPGAWGEGVLGVWARDNSREALFEAVRARRTYAATGDRIALEFAINEWPMGSELNLSPGRQIDVRVEGEDSIQMIELIRNGRVIQRHFPEDDVTGPPGFPGECKFRINYGWGPWAALDLGRTCHWDMTVGIEGGRFVSVTPCFQSGPYEEDLRDRLEMESPRKLRLRSYTSRVNCYAEDPTKALVCAVEADPDAVVTLELTQPSEQTVRKPLRDLIVDNVVEFTGVFTSESFIVSRLIGPAEYTAQVRWLDSRLATDSDWYYVRVTQHNGQMAWSSPIWVG
;
A
#
# COMPACT_ATOMS: atom_id res chain seq x y z
N VAL A 1 10.39 12.93 19.93
CA VAL A 1 11.77 12.61 19.52
C VAL A 1 12.73 13.42 20.36
N HIS A 2 13.73 12.78 21.00
CA HIS A 2 14.79 13.47 21.72
C HIS A 2 15.94 13.84 20.79
N ALA A 3 16.66 14.92 21.08
CA ALA A 3 17.78 15.37 20.24
C ALA A 3 18.83 14.27 19.97
N ASP A 4 19.13 13.45 20.97
CA ASP A 4 20.05 12.32 20.83
C ASP A 4 19.57 11.26 19.83
N HIS A 5 18.24 11.05 19.72
CA HIS A 5 17.66 10.15 18.75
C HIS A 5 17.68 10.73 17.34
N TRP A 6 17.61 12.06 17.20
CA TRP A 6 17.66 12.73 15.91
C TRP A 6 18.99 12.52 15.21
N GLU A 7 20.10 12.70 15.91
CA GLU A 7 21.44 12.43 15.37
C GLU A 7 21.63 10.95 15.00
N LYS A 8 21.08 10.03 15.81
CA LYS A 8 21.08 8.61 15.48
C LYS A 8 20.25 8.33 14.22
N THR A 9 19.08 8.96 14.07
CA THR A 9 18.22 8.82 12.89
C THR A 9 18.93 9.29 11.63
N ARG A 10 19.58 10.46 11.67
CA ARG A 10 20.37 10.99 10.54
C ARG A 10 21.43 10.01 10.08
N ARG A 11 22.20 9.46 11.02
CA ARG A 11 23.22 8.47 10.70
C ARG A 11 22.64 7.20 10.08
N LEU A 12 21.54 6.68 10.63
CA LEU A 12 20.90 5.48 10.11
C LEU A 12 20.30 5.70 8.70
N ILE A 13 19.81 6.89 8.42
CA ILE A 13 19.34 7.28 7.08
C ILE A 13 20.50 7.30 6.09
N ASP A 14 21.63 7.88 6.47
CA ASP A 14 22.82 7.90 5.63
C ASP A 14 23.37 6.48 5.37
N GLU A 15 23.42 5.64 6.40
CA GLU A 15 23.83 4.24 6.29
C GLU A 15 22.87 3.38 5.43
N ALA A 16 21.58 3.71 5.37
CA ALA A 16 20.58 2.96 4.63
C ALA A 16 20.54 3.31 3.13
N ASN A 17 21.04 4.49 2.75
CA ASN A 17 21.03 4.92 1.35
C ASN A 17 21.99 4.08 0.49
N SER A 18 21.53 3.69 -0.69
CA SER A 18 22.28 2.94 -1.69
C SER A 18 21.79 3.29 -3.09
N ASP A 19 22.41 2.74 -4.13
CA ASP A 19 21.94 2.91 -5.51
C ASP A 19 20.53 2.35 -5.74
N GLU A 20 20.10 1.38 -4.92
CA GLU A 20 18.80 0.71 -5.03
C GLU A 20 17.76 1.22 -4.02
N PHE A 21 18.18 1.91 -2.97
CA PHE A 21 17.30 2.32 -1.88
C PHE A 21 17.57 3.75 -1.43
N THR A 22 16.53 4.58 -1.41
CA THR A 22 16.61 5.97 -0.96
C THR A 22 15.84 6.14 0.34
N ALA A 23 16.57 6.42 1.42
CA ALA A 23 16.02 6.82 2.71
C ALA A 23 15.92 8.35 2.80
N LEU A 24 14.82 8.84 3.35
CA LEU A 24 14.57 10.27 3.54
C LEU A 24 14.50 10.59 5.03
N LEU A 25 15.13 11.70 5.43
CA LEU A 25 15.06 12.19 6.80
C LEU A 25 13.66 12.78 7.07
N GLY A 26 13.07 12.43 8.20
CA GLY A 26 11.78 12.97 8.60
C GLY A 26 11.43 12.67 10.06
N TYR A 27 10.37 13.31 10.49
CA TYR A 27 9.76 13.07 11.80
C TYR A 27 8.27 13.40 11.74
N GLU A 28 7.51 12.86 12.66
CA GLU A 28 6.12 13.23 12.87
C GLU A 28 6.01 14.32 13.94
N TRP A 29 5.36 15.42 13.59
CA TRP A 29 4.99 16.49 14.50
C TRP A 29 3.54 16.30 14.96
N HIS A 30 3.31 16.34 16.29
CA HIS A 30 2.03 16.07 16.91
C HIS A 30 1.33 17.33 17.42
N SER A 31 0.04 17.45 17.14
CA SER A 31 -0.78 18.50 17.74
C SER A 31 -2.25 18.11 17.87
N SER A 32 -2.76 18.13 19.09
CA SER A 32 -4.20 17.92 19.31
C SER A 32 -5.06 18.98 18.64
N ALA A 33 -4.56 20.22 18.55
CA ALA A 33 -5.31 21.36 18.02
C ALA A 33 -5.27 21.45 16.48
N PHE A 34 -4.16 21.05 15.85
CA PHE A 34 -3.91 21.28 14.43
C PHE A 34 -3.88 20.00 13.60
N GLY A 35 -3.81 18.83 14.26
CA GLY A 35 -3.55 17.55 13.63
C GLY A 35 -2.05 17.28 13.52
N ASP A 36 -1.73 16.08 13.07
CA ASP A 36 -0.36 15.62 12.97
C ASP A 36 0.18 15.78 11.54
N TYR A 37 1.49 16.01 11.44
CA TYR A 37 2.16 16.22 10.17
C TYR A 37 3.43 15.39 10.09
N CYS A 38 3.59 14.59 9.04
CA CYS A 38 4.85 13.95 8.69
C CYS A 38 5.74 14.96 7.96
N MET A 39 6.82 15.37 8.62
CA MET A 39 7.84 16.25 8.04
C MET A 39 8.86 15.39 7.31
N ILE A 40 9.06 15.65 6.01
CA ILE A 40 10.05 14.94 5.18
C ILE A 40 10.99 15.96 4.54
N PHE A 41 12.30 15.76 4.68
CA PHE A 41 13.31 16.70 4.22
C PHE A 41 13.99 16.23 2.92
N PRO A 42 14.35 17.17 2.02
CA PRO A 42 15.07 16.85 0.79
C PRO A 42 16.55 16.45 1.05
N ASP A 43 17.07 16.81 2.22
CA ASP A 43 18.45 16.51 2.65
C ASP A 43 18.49 16.14 4.13
N ASP A 44 19.68 15.80 4.65
CA ASP A 44 19.89 15.32 6.01
C ASP A 44 20.46 16.42 6.94
N GLN A 45 20.39 17.70 6.54
CA GLN A 45 20.95 18.82 7.28
C GLN A 45 20.02 19.41 8.36
N PRO A 46 18.69 19.43 8.20
CA PRO A 46 17.83 20.12 9.15
C PRO A 46 17.94 19.59 10.58
N GLU A 47 17.93 20.50 11.53
CA GLU A 47 17.81 20.18 12.95
C GLU A 47 16.36 19.80 13.28
N LEU A 48 16.15 19.05 14.35
CA LEU A 48 14.83 18.75 14.87
C LEU A 48 14.15 20.04 15.35
N PHE A 49 13.01 20.38 14.76
CA PHE A 49 12.25 21.58 15.08
C PHE A 49 10.82 21.22 15.45
N LEU A 50 10.43 21.49 16.68
CA LEU A 50 9.13 21.11 17.26
C LEU A 50 8.42 22.37 17.81
N PRO A 51 7.86 23.22 16.95
CA PRO A 51 7.14 24.42 17.37
C PRO A 51 5.77 24.06 17.97
N ASP A 52 5.21 24.97 18.78
CA ASP A 52 3.87 24.79 19.36
C ASP A 52 2.74 25.08 18.37
N HIS A 53 3.02 25.78 17.26
CA HIS A 53 1.99 26.23 16.33
C HIS A 53 2.27 25.75 14.91
N VAL A 54 1.24 25.28 14.23
CA VAL A 54 1.33 24.72 12.85
C VAL A 54 1.85 25.71 11.83
N GLU A 55 1.48 27.00 11.92
CA GLU A 55 1.99 28.02 10.97
C GLU A 55 3.52 28.11 11.03
N THR A 56 4.10 28.06 12.22
CA THR A 56 5.55 28.06 12.43
C THR A 56 6.20 26.81 11.85
N LEU A 57 5.52 25.66 11.97
CA LEU A 57 5.96 24.41 11.34
C LEU A 57 5.96 24.50 9.81
N LEU A 58 4.88 25.05 9.24
CA LEU A 58 4.74 25.20 7.79
C LEU A 58 5.71 26.24 7.21
N ASP A 59 6.01 27.31 7.96
CA ASP A 59 7.05 28.29 7.58
C ASP A 59 8.43 27.64 7.56
N PHE A 60 8.75 26.83 8.57
CA PHE A 60 9.99 26.05 8.62
C PHE A 60 10.05 25.04 7.47
N ALA A 61 8.96 24.33 7.18
CA ALA A 61 8.89 23.42 6.04
C ALA A 61 9.16 24.15 4.72
N HIS A 62 8.60 25.33 4.54
CA HIS A 62 8.82 26.15 3.36
C HIS A 62 10.29 26.59 3.25
N GLU A 63 10.87 27.09 4.33
CA GLU A 63 12.28 27.51 4.37
C GLU A 63 13.24 26.38 4.02
N LYS A 64 13.01 25.18 4.56
CA LYS A 64 13.87 23.99 4.34
C LYS A 64 13.54 23.23 3.05
N GLY A 65 12.55 23.68 2.28
CA GLY A 65 12.08 22.94 1.11
C GLY A 65 11.53 21.54 1.48
N ALA A 66 11.04 21.39 2.70
CA ALA A 66 10.48 20.13 3.19
C ALA A 66 9.02 19.93 2.75
N LEU A 67 8.55 18.70 2.87
CA LEU A 67 7.14 18.34 2.80
C LEU A 67 6.59 18.28 4.22
N ALA A 68 5.42 18.86 4.45
CA ALA A 68 4.65 18.74 5.68
C ALA A 68 3.32 18.03 5.33
N ILE A 69 3.28 16.73 5.46
CA ILE A 69 2.17 15.89 4.99
C ILE A 69 1.17 15.71 6.13
N PRO A 70 -0.09 16.23 5.99
CA PRO A 70 -1.14 15.96 6.95
C PRO A 70 -1.40 14.46 7.07
N HIS A 71 -1.36 13.95 8.30
CA HIS A 71 -1.39 12.54 8.65
C HIS A 71 -2.71 12.21 9.38
N HIS A 72 -3.22 10.97 9.21
CA HIS A 72 -4.49 10.43 9.76
C HIS A 72 -5.61 11.48 9.93
N VAL A 73 -5.83 12.25 8.88
CA VAL A 73 -6.62 13.48 8.88
C VAL A 73 -8.09 13.32 9.35
N GLY A 74 -8.64 12.12 9.22
CA GLY A 74 -10.04 11.81 9.49
C GLY A 74 -10.46 11.83 10.96
N TYR A 75 -9.58 12.10 11.91
CA TYR A 75 -9.95 12.28 13.31
C TYR A 75 -10.65 13.61 13.57
N LYS A 76 -11.26 13.74 14.73
CA LYS A 76 -11.96 14.95 15.15
C LYS A 76 -10.97 16.07 15.48
N LEU A 77 -11.30 17.31 15.08
CA LEU A 77 -10.58 18.51 15.50
C LEU A 77 -10.50 18.58 17.04
N GLY A 78 -9.34 18.96 17.56
CA GLY A 78 -9.02 18.95 18.98
C GLY A 78 -8.64 17.57 19.53
N TRP A 79 -8.67 16.53 18.67
CA TRP A 79 -8.30 15.14 18.96
C TRP A 79 -7.35 14.60 17.89
N ARG A 80 -6.37 15.41 17.50
CA ARG A 80 -5.36 15.11 16.49
C ARG A 80 -5.88 15.00 15.05
N GLY A 81 -7.15 15.33 14.77
CA GLY A 81 -7.65 15.48 13.41
C GLY A 81 -7.07 16.73 12.75
N ALA A 82 -6.77 16.66 11.46
CA ALA A 82 -6.19 17.79 10.74
C ALA A 82 -7.07 19.03 10.75
N ASN A 83 -6.50 20.18 11.09
CA ASN A 83 -7.17 21.47 10.96
C ASN A 83 -6.85 22.08 9.59
N PHE A 84 -7.71 21.82 8.61
CA PHE A 84 -7.55 22.28 7.25
C PHE A 84 -7.68 23.80 7.04
N ASP A 85 -8.09 24.58 8.08
CA ASP A 85 -8.05 26.04 8.00
C ASP A 85 -6.62 26.58 7.88
N HIS A 86 -5.62 25.77 8.30
CA HIS A 86 -4.19 26.04 8.17
C HIS A 86 -3.54 25.34 6.98
N PHE A 87 -4.32 24.66 6.13
CA PHE A 87 -3.77 23.91 5.00
C PHE A 87 -2.99 24.82 4.03
N ARG A 88 -1.78 24.39 3.64
CA ARG A 88 -0.89 25.14 2.76
C ARG A 88 -0.35 24.24 1.65
N ALA A 89 -0.95 24.31 0.47
CA ALA A 89 -0.61 23.44 -0.66
C ALA A 89 0.88 23.49 -1.08
N ALA A 90 1.56 24.62 -0.85
CA ALA A 90 2.98 24.77 -1.18
C ALA A 90 3.91 23.84 -0.37
N THR A 91 3.57 23.56 0.88
CA THR A 91 4.30 22.67 1.79
C THR A 91 3.62 21.31 1.98
N SER A 92 2.32 21.22 1.70
CA SER A 92 1.48 20.03 1.82
C SER A 92 0.86 19.66 0.46
N PRO A 93 1.69 19.34 -0.56
CA PRO A 93 1.17 19.02 -1.90
C PRO A 93 0.37 17.70 -1.92
N VAL A 94 0.53 16.88 -0.92
CA VAL A 94 -0.14 15.57 -0.73
C VAL A 94 -0.70 15.45 0.69
N VAL A 95 -1.73 14.61 0.84
CA VAL A 95 -2.39 14.31 2.12
C VAL A 95 -2.55 12.80 2.23
N GLU A 96 -2.39 12.27 3.43
CA GLU A 96 -2.54 10.84 3.68
C GLU A 96 -4.02 10.44 3.59
N ILE A 97 -4.29 9.47 2.71
CA ILE A 97 -5.61 8.86 2.57
C ILE A 97 -5.73 7.54 3.33
N PHE A 98 -4.60 6.85 3.55
CA PHE A 98 -4.57 5.54 4.20
C PHE A 98 -3.28 5.32 4.99
N SER A 99 -3.40 4.71 6.17
CA SER A 99 -2.32 4.18 7.01
C SER A 99 -2.84 3.03 7.88
N GLU A 100 -2.09 2.61 8.91
CA GLU A 100 -2.60 1.64 9.90
C GLU A 100 -3.89 2.12 10.60
N HIS A 101 -4.15 3.43 10.61
CA HIS A 101 -5.42 4.00 11.11
C HIS A 101 -6.62 3.73 10.18
N GLY A 102 -6.41 3.18 9.00
CA GLY A 102 -7.42 2.90 8.00
C GLY A 102 -7.62 4.05 7.01
N CYS A 103 -8.74 4.03 6.29
CA CYS A 103 -9.00 4.91 5.17
C CYS A 103 -9.72 6.20 5.60
N THR A 104 -9.20 7.33 5.15
CA THR A 104 -9.78 8.67 5.39
C THR A 104 -10.43 9.28 4.14
N GLU A 105 -10.68 8.50 3.09
CA GLU A 105 -11.27 8.96 1.83
C GLU A 105 -12.62 9.68 2.06
N THR A 106 -13.57 8.94 2.60
CA THR A 106 -14.94 9.41 2.90
C THR A 106 -15.63 8.40 3.83
N ASP A 107 -16.73 8.80 4.49
CA ASP A 107 -17.54 7.86 5.30
C ASP A 107 -18.19 6.74 4.48
N ARG A 108 -18.25 6.89 3.17
CA ARG A 108 -18.78 5.87 2.24
C ARG A 108 -17.67 5.09 1.54
N ALA A 109 -16.43 5.23 1.98
CA ALA A 109 -15.33 4.46 1.44
C ALA A 109 -15.55 2.97 1.74
N PRO A 110 -15.22 2.08 0.80
CA PRO A 110 -15.34 0.64 1.01
C PRO A 110 -14.36 0.14 2.08
N TYR A 111 -13.22 0.84 2.28
CA TYR A 111 -12.27 0.53 3.34
C TYR A 111 -12.48 1.49 4.53
N PRO A 112 -12.88 1.01 5.71
CA PRO A 112 -13.18 1.85 6.85
C PRO A 112 -11.91 2.35 7.56
N MET A 113 -12.07 3.40 8.38
CA MET A 113 -11.11 3.74 9.43
C MET A 113 -11.30 2.74 10.58
N ILE A 114 -10.35 1.84 10.78
CA ILE A 114 -10.49 0.69 11.68
C ILE A 114 -9.91 0.88 13.07
N ARG A 115 -9.01 1.84 13.25
CA ARG A 115 -8.35 2.10 14.53
C ARG A 115 -8.58 3.52 15.00
N HIS A 116 -9.16 3.64 16.17
CA HIS A 116 -9.55 4.92 16.76
C HIS A 116 -8.68 5.26 17.97
N SER A 117 -7.36 5.08 17.86
CA SER A 117 -6.44 5.34 18.96
C SER A 117 -6.43 6.79 19.42
N ASN A 118 -6.75 7.73 18.53
CA ASN A 118 -6.71 9.17 18.77
C ASN A 118 -8.11 9.82 18.85
N GLY A 119 -9.15 9.04 19.02
CA GLY A 119 -10.52 9.53 19.14
C GLY A 119 -11.42 9.11 17.99
N GLY A 120 -12.58 9.72 17.88
CA GLY A 120 -13.59 9.38 16.89
C GLY A 120 -13.31 9.99 15.53
N ARG A 121 -13.79 9.31 14.48
CA ARG A 121 -13.81 9.82 13.11
C ARG A 121 -14.68 11.07 13.00
N SER A 122 -14.24 12.01 12.18
CA SER A 122 -14.99 13.21 11.82
C SER A 122 -15.17 13.27 10.31
N THR A 123 -16.41 13.15 9.83
CA THR A 123 -16.78 13.22 8.41
C THR A 123 -16.24 14.47 7.73
N SER A 124 -16.31 15.62 8.40
CA SER A 124 -15.86 16.90 7.84
C SER A 124 -14.37 16.98 7.60
N ASN A 125 -13.57 16.11 8.22
CA ASN A 125 -12.12 16.06 8.09
C ASN A 125 -11.63 15.01 7.08
N THR A 126 -12.54 14.20 6.49
CA THR A 126 -12.14 13.25 5.47
C THR A 126 -11.76 13.95 4.16
N ILE A 127 -11.06 13.25 3.30
CA ILE A 127 -10.44 13.76 2.04
C ILE A 127 -11.46 14.40 1.11
N VAL A 128 -12.54 13.70 0.79
CA VAL A 128 -13.55 14.16 -0.19
C VAL A 128 -14.17 15.52 0.18
N PRO A 129 -14.57 15.78 1.43
CA PRO A 129 -15.04 17.12 1.84
C PRO A 129 -14.02 18.24 1.61
N GLN A 130 -12.73 17.97 1.75
CA GLN A 130 -11.70 19.01 1.52
C GLN A 130 -11.53 19.32 0.02
N LEU A 131 -11.53 18.29 -0.83
CA LEU A 131 -11.54 18.48 -2.28
C LEU A 131 -12.80 19.25 -2.74
N GLN A 132 -13.96 18.97 -2.13
CA GLN A 132 -15.22 19.71 -2.40
C GLN A 132 -15.16 21.19 -2.01
N LYS A 133 -14.32 21.55 -1.02
CA LYS A 133 -14.03 22.95 -0.65
C LYS A 133 -13.05 23.63 -1.60
N GLY A 134 -12.57 22.92 -2.61
CA GLY A 134 -11.62 23.46 -3.61
C GLY A 134 -10.15 23.29 -3.24
N MET A 135 -9.81 22.55 -2.19
CA MET A 135 -8.42 22.22 -1.90
C MET A 135 -7.84 21.29 -2.96
N ARG A 136 -6.55 21.47 -3.29
CA ARG A 136 -5.85 20.68 -4.29
C ARG A 136 -4.64 20.03 -3.68
N PHE A 137 -4.67 18.69 -3.57
CA PHE A 137 -3.60 17.86 -3.05
C PHE A 137 -3.67 16.46 -3.64
N GLY A 138 -2.52 15.81 -3.79
CA GLY A 138 -2.44 14.39 -4.14
C GLY A 138 -2.67 13.48 -2.95
N PHE A 139 -2.70 12.18 -3.21
CA PHE A 139 -2.91 11.15 -2.20
C PHE A 139 -1.63 10.37 -1.93
N VAL A 140 -1.38 10.09 -0.66
CA VAL A 140 -0.32 9.21 -0.19
C VAL A 140 -0.87 8.22 0.82
N ALA A 141 -0.17 7.11 0.98
CA ALA A 141 -0.33 6.18 2.10
C ALA A 141 1.03 5.86 2.69
N SER A 142 1.04 5.53 3.96
CA SER A 142 2.23 5.09 4.69
C SER A 142 1.81 4.17 5.82
N SER A 143 2.75 3.34 6.30
CA SER A 143 2.40 2.35 7.32
C SER A 143 2.09 2.97 8.67
N ASP A 144 2.71 4.08 9.02
CA ASP A 144 2.69 4.62 10.39
C ASP A 144 3.17 3.58 11.44
N ASN A 145 4.05 2.68 11.03
CA ASN A 145 4.45 1.54 11.83
C ASN A 145 5.29 1.93 13.04
N HIS A 146 4.77 1.71 14.24
CA HIS A 146 5.42 1.99 15.52
C HIS A 146 6.26 0.81 16.06
N ARG A 147 6.54 -0.21 15.24
CA ARG A 147 7.23 -1.45 15.64
C ARG A 147 8.56 -1.66 14.92
N GLY A 148 9.06 -0.63 14.23
CA GLY A 148 10.36 -0.68 13.55
C GLY A 148 10.32 -1.44 12.22
N TYR A 149 9.16 -1.58 11.58
CA TYR A 149 9.02 -2.20 10.27
C TYR A 149 8.23 -1.30 9.30
N PRO A 150 8.84 -0.21 8.83
CA PRO A 150 8.17 0.68 7.88
C PRO A 150 7.81 -0.08 6.60
N GLY A 151 6.60 0.16 6.10
CA GLY A 151 6.08 -0.56 4.94
C GLY A 151 5.53 -1.96 5.25
N ALA A 152 5.16 -2.25 6.51
CA ALA A 152 4.46 -3.46 6.87
C ALA A 152 3.20 -3.63 6.01
N TRP A 153 3.00 -4.85 5.51
CA TRP A 153 1.90 -5.17 4.62
C TRP A 153 0.53 -4.95 5.29
N GLY A 154 -0.38 -4.30 4.58
CA GLY A 154 -1.71 -3.97 5.07
C GLY A 154 -1.80 -2.67 5.87
N GLU A 155 -0.67 -2.00 6.13
CA GLU A 155 -0.62 -0.74 6.89
C GLU A 155 -0.50 0.51 5.99
N GLY A 156 -0.20 0.36 4.73
CA GLY A 156 -0.13 1.43 3.73
C GLY A 156 1.21 1.52 3.01
N VAL A 157 1.13 1.76 1.72
CA VAL A 157 2.29 1.89 0.81
C VAL A 157 2.06 3.07 -0.14
N LEU A 158 3.09 3.86 -0.37
CA LEU A 158 3.10 4.95 -1.33
C LEU A 158 3.70 4.48 -2.67
N GLY A 159 2.94 4.65 -3.75
CA GLY A 159 3.47 4.60 -5.10
C GLY A 159 3.84 5.98 -5.63
N VAL A 160 4.99 6.09 -6.28
CA VAL A 160 5.50 7.36 -6.83
C VAL A 160 5.96 7.14 -8.26
N TRP A 161 5.41 7.93 -9.19
CA TRP A 161 5.89 7.97 -10.58
C TRP A 161 6.98 9.02 -10.72
N ALA A 162 8.21 8.61 -10.44
CA ALA A 162 9.42 9.43 -10.54
C ALA A 162 10.29 8.99 -11.72
N ARG A 163 11.17 9.90 -12.18
CA ARG A 163 12.10 9.62 -13.28
C ARG A 163 13.13 8.57 -12.89
N ASP A 164 13.58 8.61 -11.66
CA ASP A 164 14.55 7.69 -11.07
C ASP A 164 14.36 7.68 -9.54
N ASN A 165 15.16 6.86 -8.83
CA ASN A 165 15.08 6.72 -7.37
C ASN A 165 15.95 7.73 -6.60
N SER A 166 16.34 8.86 -7.21
CA SER A 166 17.03 9.93 -6.49
C SER A 166 16.09 10.73 -5.60
N ARG A 167 16.63 11.32 -4.53
CA ARG A 167 15.86 12.20 -3.63
C ARG A 167 15.19 13.34 -4.40
N GLU A 168 15.91 13.97 -5.32
CA GLU A 168 15.42 15.07 -6.15
C GLU A 168 14.25 14.64 -7.02
N ALA A 169 14.35 13.47 -7.67
CA ALA A 169 13.29 12.96 -8.53
C ALA A 169 12.05 12.55 -7.72
N LEU A 170 12.25 11.95 -6.54
CA LEU A 170 11.15 11.60 -5.63
C LEU A 170 10.44 12.84 -5.10
N PHE A 171 11.18 13.85 -4.62
CA PHE A 171 10.59 15.12 -4.15
C PHE A 171 9.86 15.87 -5.25
N GLU A 172 10.43 15.91 -6.46
CA GLU A 172 9.79 16.53 -7.63
C GLU A 172 8.47 15.83 -7.95
N ALA A 173 8.46 14.49 -7.97
CA ALA A 173 7.27 13.68 -8.25
C ALA A 173 6.18 13.88 -7.19
N VAL A 174 6.53 13.88 -5.90
CA VAL A 174 5.57 14.13 -4.80
C VAL A 174 5.00 15.54 -4.89
N ARG A 175 5.82 16.56 -5.15
CA ARG A 175 5.36 17.93 -5.34
C ARG A 175 4.44 18.09 -6.54
N ALA A 176 4.71 17.35 -7.62
CA ALA A 176 3.85 17.28 -8.79
C ALA A 176 2.62 16.38 -8.57
N ARG A 177 2.46 15.79 -7.38
CA ARG A 177 1.35 14.88 -7.02
C ARG A 177 1.27 13.65 -7.91
N ARG A 178 2.39 13.24 -8.52
CA ARG A 178 2.47 11.98 -9.27
C ARG A 178 2.62 10.80 -8.31
N THR A 179 1.63 10.69 -7.42
CA THR A 179 1.57 9.73 -6.33
C THR A 179 0.25 9.00 -6.32
N TYR A 180 0.26 7.80 -5.80
CA TYR A 180 -0.94 7.03 -5.49
C TYR A 180 -0.75 6.26 -4.18
N ALA A 181 -1.85 6.00 -3.50
CA ALA A 181 -1.87 5.25 -2.26
C ALA A 181 -2.25 3.79 -2.51
N ALA A 182 -1.67 2.85 -1.77
CA ALA A 182 -2.11 1.46 -1.73
C ALA A 182 -2.17 0.95 -0.28
N THR A 183 -3.00 -0.05 -0.03
CA THR A 183 -3.20 -0.57 1.34
C THR A 183 -2.09 -1.51 1.78
N GLY A 184 -1.60 -2.39 0.91
CA GLY A 184 -0.56 -3.35 1.27
C GLY A 184 0.07 -4.00 0.06
N ASP A 185 -0.73 -4.56 -0.85
CA ASP A 185 -0.24 -5.09 -2.11
C ASP A 185 0.35 -3.96 -2.98
N ARG A 186 1.42 -4.27 -3.70
CA ARG A 186 2.09 -3.34 -4.61
C ARG A 186 1.31 -3.20 -5.92
N ILE A 187 0.13 -2.61 -5.82
CA ILE A 187 -0.72 -2.35 -6.98
C ILE A 187 -0.09 -1.19 -7.76
N ALA A 188 0.43 -1.45 -8.96
CA ALA A 188 0.88 -0.39 -9.85
C ALA A 188 -0.34 0.27 -10.50
N LEU A 189 -0.47 1.59 -10.37
CA LEU A 189 -1.62 2.36 -10.86
C LEU A 189 -1.15 3.57 -11.67
N GLU A 190 -1.52 3.59 -12.95
CA GLU A 190 -1.40 4.76 -13.81
C GLU A 190 -2.78 5.33 -14.08
N PHE A 191 -2.89 6.65 -14.03
CA PHE A 191 -4.10 7.38 -14.35
C PHE A 191 -3.77 8.67 -15.09
N ALA A 192 -4.43 8.90 -16.21
CA ALA A 192 -4.25 10.09 -17.00
C ALA A 192 -5.59 10.60 -17.57
N ILE A 193 -5.68 11.92 -17.79
CA ILE A 193 -6.75 12.56 -18.54
C ILE A 193 -6.12 13.34 -19.69
N ASN A 194 -6.52 13.04 -20.96
CA ASN A 194 -5.96 13.66 -22.15
C ASN A 194 -4.41 13.61 -22.15
N GLU A 195 -3.85 12.44 -21.80
CA GLU A 195 -2.42 12.15 -21.67
C GLU A 195 -1.70 12.83 -20.48
N TRP A 196 -2.36 13.70 -19.73
CA TRP A 196 -1.79 14.31 -18.53
C TRP A 196 -1.90 13.39 -17.32
N PRO A 197 -0.81 13.12 -16.63
CA PRO A 197 -0.80 12.15 -15.53
C PRO A 197 -1.52 12.68 -14.28
N MET A 198 -1.77 11.74 -13.34
CA MET A 198 -2.29 12.09 -12.01
C MET A 198 -1.51 13.24 -11.37
N GLY A 199 -2.19 14.06 -10.59
CA GLY A 199 -1.66 15.29 -9.98
C GLY A 199 -1.76 16.53 -10.85
N SER A 200 -2.08 16.41 -12.15
CA SER A 200 -2.14 17.52 -13.10
C SER A 200 -3.35 18.42 -12.89
N GLU A 201 -3.18 19.68 -13.30
CA GLU A 201 -4.24 20.69 -13.38
C GLU A 201 -4.42 21.10 -14.84
N LEU A 202 -5.60 20.86 -15.39
CA LEU A 202 -5.89 21.02 -16.80
C LEU A 202 -6.87 22.15 -17.03
N ASN A 203 -6.74 22.81 -18.16
CA ASN A 203 -7.75 23.75 -18.62
C ASN A 203 -9.04 23.00 -18.98
N LEU A 204 -10.16 23.70 -18.88
CA LEU A 204 -11.46 23.19 -19.23
C LEU A 204 -11.47 22.57 -20.65
N SER A 205 -11.88 21.32 -20.75
CA SER A 205 -11.99 20.60 -22.01
C SER A 205 -13.37 19.94 -22.13
N PRO A 206 -14.02 20.03 -23.30
CA PRO A 206 -15.34 19.42 -23.50
C PRO A 206 -15.31 17.89 -23.54
N GLY A 207 -14.18 17.29 -23.88
CA GLY A 207 -13.97 15.84 -23.88
C GLY A 207 -12.77 15.47 -22.99
N ARG A 208 -13.00 14.58 -22.04
CA ARG A 208 -11.96 14.05 -21.16
C ARG A 208 -11.79 12.58 -21.45
N GLN A 209 -10.74 12.27 -22.21
CA GLN A 209 -10.32 10.89 -22.38
C GLN A 209 -9.57 10.47 -21.13
N ILE A 210 -10.05 9.44 -20.49
CA ILE A 210 -9.52 8.89 -19.26
C ILE A 210 -8.84 7.58 -19.58
N ASP A 211 -7.55 7.48 -19.31
CA ASP A 211 -6.75 6.27 -19.48
C ASP A 211 -6.31 5.78 -18.09
N VAL A 212 -6.55 4.49 -17.83
CA VAL A 212 -6.16 3.82 -16.58
C VAL A 212 -5.44 2.54 -16.91
N ARG A 213 -4.29 2.29 -16.25
CA ARG A 213 -3.60 1.00 -16.26
C ARG A 213 -3.37 0.55 -14.85
N VAL A 214 -3.60 -0.73 -14.63
CA VAL A 214 -3.43 -1.37 -13.32
C VAL A 214 -2.68 -2.68 -13.50
N GLU A 215 -1.73 -2.93 -12.61
CA GLU A 215 -1.16 -4.25 -12.39
C GLU A 215 -1.22 -4.55 -10.89
N GLY A 216 -1.91 -5.61 -10.51
CA GLY A 216 -2.11 -6.06 -9.14
C GLY A 216 -1.22 -7.24 -8.76
N GLU A 217 -1.21 -7.54 -7.48
CA GLU A 217 -0.62 -8.78 -6.92
C GLU A 217 -1.67 -9.86 -6.65
N ASP A 218 -2.94 -9.53 -6.88
CA ASP A 218 -4.09 -10.44 -6.91
C ASP A 218 -5.02 -10.03 -8.05
N SER A 219 -6.03 -10.85 -8.35
CA SER A 219 -7.03 -10.53 -9.38
C SER A 219 -7.75 -9.24 -9.05
N ILE A 220 -7.92 -8.40 -10.08
CA ILE A 220 -8.56 -7.08 -9.95
C ILE A 220 -10.08 -7.28 -9.97
N GLN A 221 -10.72 -6.96 -8.87
CA GLN A 221 -12.16 -7.04 -8.74
C GLN A 221 -12.87 -5.89 -9.47
N MET A 222 -12.39 -4.66 -9.25
CA MET A 222 -13.10 -3.47 -9.73
C MET A 222 -12.17 -2.26 -9.87
N ILE A 223 -12.40 -1.48 -10.92
CA ILE A 223 -11.81 -0.16 -11.12
C ILE A 223 -12.94 0.86 -11.17
N GLU A 224 -12.88 1.89 -10.34
CA GLU A 224 -13.88 2.95 -10.26
C GLU A 224 -13.28 4.30 -10.66
N LEU A 225 -13.97 5.04 -11.53
CA LEU A 225 -13.68 6.44 -11.80
C LEU A 225 -14.59 7.32 -10.94
N ILE A 226 -13.98 8.16 -10.14
CA ILE A 226 -14.65 9.11 -9.26
C ILE A 226 -14.51 10.52 -9.83
N ARG A 227 -15.63 11.24 -9.98
CA ARG A 227 -15.69 12.66 -10.31
C ARG A 227 -16.42 13.41 -9.21
N ASN A 228 -15.80 14.44 -8.65
CA ASN A 228 -16.38 15.29 -7.62
C ASN A 228 -16.95 14.50 -6.42
N GLY A 229 -16.24 13.42 -6.02
CA GLY A 229 -16.63 12.53 -4.91
C GLY A 229 -17.75 11.54 -5.25
N ARG A 230 -18.10 11.38 -6.53
CA ARG A 230 -19.11 10.41 -6.98
C ARG A 230 -18.53 9.45 -8.00
N VAL A 231 -18.77 8.16 -7.82
CA VAL A 231 -18.44 7.15 -8.84
C VAL A 231 -19.31 7.40 -10.08
N ILE A 232 -18.65 7.57 -11.22
CA ILE A 232 -19.31 7.83 -12.51
C ILE A 232 -19.15 6.71 -13.53
N GLN A 233 -18.11 5.87 -13.37
CA GLN A 233 -17.85 4.68 -14.17
C GLN A 233 -17.30 3.57 -13.27
N ARG A 234 -17.58 2.34 -13.68
CA ARG A 234 -17.00 1.11 -13.12
C ARG A 234 -16.57 0.19 -14.24
N HIS A 235 -15.50 -0.55 -13.99
CA HIS A 235 -15.05 -1.62 -14.84
C HIS A 235 -14.72 -2.82 -13.95
N PHE A 236 -15.16 -3.98 -14.36
CA PHE A 236 -14.93 -5.26 -13.72
C PHE A 236 -14.09 -6.12 -14.67
N PRO A 237 -12.76 -6.19 -14.48
CA PRO A 237 -11.89 -6.91 -15.41
C PRO A 237 -12.25 -8.38 -15.58
N GLU A 238 -12.87 -9.00 -14.58
CA GLU A 238 -13.34 -10.38 -14.63
C GLU A 238 -14.36 -10.63 -15.75
N ASP A 239 -15.16 -9.62 -16.12
CA ASP A 239 -16.11 -9.70 -17.22
C ASP A 239 -15.41 -9.84 -18.59
N ASP A 240 -14.15 -9.46 -18.70
CA ASP A 240 -13.33 -9.53 -19.92
C ASP A 240 -12.52 -10.85 -20.02
N VAL A 241 -12.42 -11.62 -18.94
CA VAL A 241 -11.66 -12.87 -18.90
C VAL A 241 -12.43 -13.98 -19.59
N THR A 242 -11.91 -14.48 -20.71
CA THR A 242 -12.59 -15.48 -21.55
C THR A 242 -12.07 -16.90 -21.42
N GLY A 243 -11.23 -17.19 -20.43
CA GLY A 243 -10.67 -18.53 -20.26
C GLY A 243 -9.65 -18.63 -19.16
N PRO A 244 -9.09 -19.84 -18.92
CA PRO A 244 -8.06 -20.04 -17.94
C PRO A 244 -6.79 -19.25 -18.29
N PRO A 245 -5.87 -19.04 -17.31
CA PRO A 245 -4.56 -18.44 -17.57
C PRO A 245 -3.87 -19.08 -18.78
N GLY A 246 -3.39 -18.26 -19.72
CA GLY A 246 -2.68 -18.75 -20.89
C GLY A 246 -1.31 -19.32 -20.51
N PHE A 247 -1.08 -20.61 -20.82
CA PHE A 247 0.20 -21.25 -20.67
C PHE A 247 0.84 -21.50 -22.05
N PRO A 248 2.20 -21.54 -22.14
CA PRO A 248 3.16 -21.09 -21.13
C PRO A 248 3.14 -19.56 -20.99
N GLY A 249 3.39 -19.06 -19.79
CA GLY A 249 3.40 -17.63 -19.55
C GLY A 249 3.62 -17.29 -18.08
N GLU A 250 3.64 -15.99 -17.81
CA GLU A 250 3.73 -15.49 -16.44
C GLU A 250 2.37 -15.62 -15.74
N CYS A 251 2.38 -16.20 -14.55
CA CYS A 251 1.21 -16.33 -13.69
C CYS A 251 1.58 -15.97 -12.27
N LYS A 252 0.59 -15.65 -11.45
CA LYS A 252 0.78 -15.37 -10.02
C LYS A 252 -0.03 -16.33 -9.17
N PHE A 253 0.52 -16.71 -8.02
CA PHE A 253 -0.20 -17.35 -6.91
C PHE A 253 0.31 -16.83 -5.59
N ARG A 254 -0.49 -16.96 -4.55
CA ARG A 254 -0.15 -16.49 -3.21
C ARG A 254 -0.02 -17.68 -2.27
N ILE A 255 0.96 -17.65 -1.37
CA ILE A 255 1.07 -18.58 -0.25
C ILE A 255 0.75 -17.77 1.00
N ASN A 256 -0.45 -17.96 1.55
CA ASN A 256 -0.86 -17.38 2.82
C ASN A 256 -0.58 -18.38 3.94
N TYR A 257 -0.02 -17.93 5.07
CA TYR A 257 0.31 -18.79 6.19
C TYR A 257 0.07 -18.10 7.54
N GLY A 258 -0.13 -18.90 8.59
CA GLY A 258 -0.46 -18.40 9.93
C GLY A 258 -1.95 -18.10 10.10
N TRP A 259 -2.76 -18.53 9.16
CA TRP A 259 -4.19 -18.39 9.22
C TRP A 259 -4.78 -19.52 10.08
N GLY A 260 -5.70 -19.15 10.96
CA GLY A 260 -6.41 -20.14 11.75
C GLY A 260 -7.29 -19.50 12.81
N PRO A 261 -8.41 -20.14 13.16
CA PRO A 261 -9.38 -19.60 14.10
C PRO A 261 -8.84 -19.49 15.54
N TRP A 262 -7.73 -20.07 15.83
CA TRP A 262 -7.27 -20.36 17.20
C TRP A 262 -6.33 -19.32 17.75
N ALA A 263 -5.74 -18.51 16.91
CA ALA A 263 -5.08 -17.28 17.34
C ALA A 263 -6.02 -16.37 18.15
N ALA A 264 -7.33 -16.48 17.94
CA ALA A 264 -8.34 -15.79 18.76
C ALA A 264 -8.51 -16.37 20.16
N LEU A 265 -8.18 -17.65 20.38
CA LEU A 265 -8.27 -18.34 21.67
C LEU A 265 -6.98 -18.24 22.48
N ASP A 266 -5.84 -18.09 21.81
CA ASP A 266 -4.53 -17.93 22.42
C ASP A 266 -3.79 -16.73 21.80
N LEU A 267 -4.08 -15.54 22.31
CA LEU A 267 -3.51 -14.29 21.83
C LEU A 267 -2.00 -14.18 22.06
N GLY A 268 -1.45 -14.97 22.95
CA GLY A 268 -0.02 -15.01 23.27
C GLY A 268 0.79 -15.97 22.39
N ARG A 269 0.12 -16.75 21.55
CA ARG A 269 0.77 -17.77 20.73
C ARG A 269 1.59 -17.14 19.61
N THR A 270 2.80 -17.64 19.45
CA THR A 270 3.66 -17.42 18.30
C THR A 270 3.91 -18.75 17.58
N CYS A 271 3.68 -18.76 16.28
CA CYS A 271 3.94 -19.92 15.42
C CYS A 271 5.16 -19.59 14.55
N HIS A 272 6.17 -20.45 14.57
CA HIS A 272 7.35 -20.34 13.71
C HIS A 272 7.15 -21.13 12.43
N TRP A 273 7.63 -20.57 11.33
CA TRP A 273 7.55 -21.14 9.99
C TRP A 273 8.95 -21.32 9.42
N ASP A 274 9.27 -22.51 8.97
CA ASP A 274 10.43 -22.80 8.13
C ASP A 274 9.95 -23.63 6.95
N MET A 275 9.96 -23.00 5.78
CA MET A 275 9.35 -23.51 4.56
C MET A 275 10.29 -23.31 3.37
N THR A 276 10.43 -24.36 2.56
CA THR A 276 11.06 -24.28 1.26
C THR A 276 9.98 -24.39 0.18
N VAL A 277 10.03 -23.50 -0.81
CA VAL A 277 9.16 -23.55 -1.99
C VAL A 277 9.99 -23.78 -3.23
N GLY A 278 9.68 -24.84 -3.95
CA GLY A 278 10.33 -25.21 -5.20
C GLY A 278 9.36 -25.22 -6.36
N ILE A 279 9.87 -25.01 -7.59
CA ILE A 279 9.11 -25.16 -8.84
C ILE A 279 9.89 -26.00 -9.83
N GLU A 280 9.28 -27.10 -10.29
CA GLU A 280 9.80 -27.95 -11.37
C GLU A 280 9.06 -27.61 -12.66
N GLY A 281 9.76 -27.49 -13.78
CA GLY A 281 9.14 -27.10 -15.06
C GLY A 281 8.86 -25.60 -15.22
N GLY A 282 9.45 -24.77 -14.35
CA GLY A 282 9.29 -23.31 -14.36
C GLY A 282 10.37 -22.59 -13.57
N ARG A 283 10.17 -21.29 -13.35
CA ARG A 283 11.03 -20.45 -12.51
C ARG A 283 10.23 -19.34 -11.84
N PHE A 284 10.68 -18.84 -10.72
CA PHE A 284 10.20 -17.61 -10.14
C PHE A 284 10.71 -16.42 -10.95
N VAL A 285 9.81 -15.54 -11.32
CA VAL A 285 10.10 -14.22 -11.92
C VAL A 285 10.35 -13.22 -10.81
N SER A 286 9.46 -13.19 -9.82
CA SER A 286 9.59 -12.41 -8.60
C SER A 286 8.86 -13.07 -7.45
N VAL A 287 9.24 -12.69 -6.23
CA VAL A 287 8.54 -13.08 -5.00
C VAL A 287 8.39 -11.84 -4.14
N THR A 288 7.17 -11.42 -3.91
CA THR A 288 6.85 -10.26 -3.06
C THR A 288 6.42 -10.72 -1.69
N PRO A 289 7.16 -10.41 -0.62
CA PRO A 289 6.72 -10.73 0.74
C PRO A 289 5.62 -9.77 1.20
N CYS A 290 4.59 -10.33 1.82
CA CYS A 290 3.52 -9.63 2.50
C CYS A 290 3.71 -9.82 4.02
N PHE A 291 4.76 -9.21 4.56
CA PHE A 291 5.09 -9.31 5.98
C PHE A 291 4.45 -8.17 6.75
N GLN A 292 3.80 -8.52 7.84
CA GLN A 292 3.26 -7.56 8.81
C GLN A 292 4.32 -7.34 9.88
N SER A 293 4.27 -6.24 10.57
CA SER A 293 5.10 -5.84 11.70
C SER A 293 6.50 -6.45 11.79
N GLY A 294 7.44 -5.66 12.15
CA GLY A 294 8.80 -6.11 12.36
C GLY A 294 8.99 -6.73 13.73
N PRO A 295 10.01 -7.55 13.86
CA PRO A 295 10.44 -8.11 15.13
C PRO A 295 11.28 -7.09 15.88
N TYR A 296 11.11 -7.11 17.18
CA TYR A 296 12.05 -6.48 18.11
C TYR A 296 13.16 -7.45 18.53
N GLU A 297 12.96 -8.75 18.32
CA GLU A 297 13.84 -9.84 18.76
C GLU A 297 14.41 -10.57 17.54
N GLU A 298 15.65 -11.04 17.63
CA GLU A 298 16.37 -11.65 16.50
C GLU A 298 15.72 -12.93 15.97
N ASP A 299 15.09 -13.71 16.84
CA ASP A 299 14.42 -14.95 16.52
C ASP A 299 13.01 -14.75 15.93
N LEU A 300 12.49 -13.51 16.00
CA LEU A 300 11.20 -13.11 15.40
C LEU A 300 11.40 -12.29 14.11
N ARG A 301 12.30 -12.73 13.24
CA ARG A 301 12.58 -12.07 11.97
C ARG A 301 12.05 -12.87 10.78
N ASP A 302 11.42 -12.14 9.87
CA ASP A 302 11.09 -12.70 8.56
C ASP A 302 12.33 -12.70 7.68
N ARG A 303 12.65 -13.85 7.10
CA ARG A 303 13.78 -14.04 6.19
C ARG A 303 13.31 -14.80 4.97
N LEU A 304 13.44 -14.16 3.81
CA LEU A 304 13.17 -14.75 2.51
C LEU A 304 14.47 -14.81 1.73
N GLU A 305 14.88 -16.00 1.34
CA GLU A 305 16.12 -16.24 0.60
C GLU A 305 15.79 -16.94 -0.72
N MET A 306 16.20 -16.35 -1.84
CA MET A 306 16.15 -17.00 -3.16
C MET A 306 17.38 -17.87 -3.28
N GLU A 307 17.26 -19.19 -3.06
CA GLU A 307 18.37 -20.15 -3.18
C GLU A 307 18.76 -20.37 -4.65
N SER A 308 17.77 -20.27 -5.54
CA SER A 308 17.95 -20.33 -6.99
C SER A 308 16.72 -19.76 -7.71
N PRO A 309 16.74 -19.57 -9.04
CA PRO A 309 15.53 -19.18 -9.79
C PRO A 309 14.35 -20.16 -9.65
N ARG A 310 14.57 -21.34 -9.08
CA ARG A 310 13.55 -22.38 -8.92
C ARG A 310 13.28 -22.76 -7.48
N LYS A 311 13.93 -22.10 -6.51
CA LYS A 311 13.83 -22.48 -5.11
C LYS A 311 14.04 -21.30 -4.19
N LEU A 312 13.14 -21.13 -3.25
CA LEU A 312 13.23 -20.16 -2.17
C LEU A 312 13.10 -20.82 -0.81
N ARG A 313 13.63 -20.20 0.21
CA ARG A 313 13.43 -20.55 1.60
C ARG A 313 12.85 -19.40 2.39
N LEU A 314 11.81 -19.66 3.14
CA LEU A 314 11.16 -18.76 4.06
C LEU A 314 11.37 -19.23 5.50
N ARG A 315 11.93 -18.34 6.34
CA ARG A 315 11.84 -18.45 7.80
C ARG A 315 11.05 -17.25 8.31
N SER A 316 10.00 -17.52 9.06
CA SER A 316 9.05 -16.49 9.47
C SER A 316 8.37 -16.88 10.77
N TYR A 317 7.57 -16.01 11.28
CA TYR A 317 6.68 -16.25 12.40
C TYR A 317 5.33 -15.58 12.17
N THR A 318 4.30 -16.08 12.83
CA THR A 318 3.00 -15.43 12.91
C THR A 318 2.57 -15.31 14.37
N SER A 319 2.14 -14.12 14.78
CA SER A 319 1.75 -13.81 16.14
C SER A 319 0.85 -12.61 16.20
N ARG A 320 -0.13 -12.59 17.09
CA ARG A 320 -0.95 -11.40 17.36
C ARG A 320 -0.31 -10.46 18.39
N VAL A 321 0.69 -10.92 19.12
CA VAL A 321 1.31 -10.14 20.21
C VAL A 321 1.90 -8.82 19.70
N ASN A 322 2.52 -8.84 18.53
CA ASN A 322 3.18 -7.70 17.91
C ASN A 322 2.56 -7.32 16.56
N CYS A 323 1.27 -7.60 16.37
CA CYS A 323 0.54 -7.29 15.16
C CYS A 323 -0.61 -6.33 15.48
N TYR A 324 -0.72 -5.23 14.74
CA TYR A 324 -1.88 -4.34 14.82
C TYR A 324 -3.09 -4.92 14.07
N ALA A 325 -2.84 -5.71 13.04
CA ALA A 325 -3.91 -6.40 12.32
C ALA A 325 -4.62 -7.39 13.24
N GLU A 326 -5.91 -7.55 13.04
CA GLU A 326 -6.70 -8.57 13.76
C GLU A 326 -6.32 -9.98 13.33
N ASP A 327 -5.87 -10.12 12.07
CA ASP A 327 -5.41 -11.35 11.45
C ASP A 327 -3.89 -11.37 11.37
N PRO A 328 -3.19 -12.33 11.97
CA PRO A 328 -1.75 -12.45 11.94
C PRO A 328 -1.21 -13.08 10.64
N THR A 329 -2.06 -13.40 9.68
CA THR A 329 -1.68 -14.06 8.42
C THR A 329 -0.66 -13.23 7.64
N LYS A 330 0.41 -13.88 7.22
CA LYS A 330 1.41 -13.35 6.30
C LYS A 330 1.32 -14.07 4.96
N ALA A 331 1.98 -13.54 3.93
CA ALA A 331 1.96 -14.15 2.62
C ALA A 331 3.24 -13.93 1.82
N LEU A 332 3.38 -14.75 0.77
CA LEU A 332 4.27 -14.53 -0.36
C LEU A 332 3.44 -14.48 -1.63
N VAL A 333 3.62 -13.46 -2.44
CA VAL A 333 3.10 -13.42 -3.81
C VAL A 333 4.19 -13.92 -4.74
N CYS A 334 3.96 -15.04 -5.41
CA CYS A 334 4.88 -15.69 -6.31
C CYS A 334 4.46 -15.43 -7.75
N ALA A 335 5.23 -14.64 -8.49
CA ALA A 335 5.13 -14.56 -9.95
C ALA A 335 6.04 -15.62 -10.56
N VAL A 336 5.51 -16.47 -11.44
CA VAL A 336 6.21 -17.58 -12.04
C VAL A 336 6.02 -17.60 -13.55
N GLU A 337 7.07 -18.00 -14.26
CA GLU A 337 6.99 -18.38 -15.66
C GLU A 337 7.12 -19.90 -15.76
N ALA A 338 6.08 -20.55 -16.25
CA ALA A 338 5.97 -21.99 -16.14
C ALA A 338 5.11 -22.63 -17.23
N ASP A 339 5.27 -23.92 -17.41
CA ASP A 339 4.38 -24.78 -18.19
C ASP A 339 3.17 -25.23 -17.35
N PRO A 340 2.06 -25.64 -17.97
CA PRO A 340 0.88 -26.13 -17.25
C PRO A 340 1.16 -27.33 -16.33
N ASP A 341 2.11 -28.17 -16.74
CA ASP A 341 2.54 -29.37 -16.01
C ASP A 341 3.64 -29.10 -14.98
N ALA A 342 4.09 -27.85 -14.85
CA ALA A 342 5.02 -27.45 -13.80
C ALA A 342 4.45 -27.79 -12.43
N VAL A 343 5.32 -28.19 -11.51
CA VAL A 343 4.91 -28.63 -10.19
C VAL A 343 5.48 -27.69 -9.13
N VAL A 344 4.63 -27.09 -8.33
CA VAL A 344 5.03 -26.39 -7.11
C VAL A 344 5.12 -27.37 -5.96
N THR A 345 6.20 -27.27 -5.19
CA THR A 345 6.43 -28.10 -3.99
C THR A 345 6.68 -27.18 -2.80
N LEU A 346 5.93 -27.37 -1.72
CA LEU A 346 6.15 -26.74 -0.43
C LEU A 346 6.62 -27.81 0.54
N GLU A 347 7.79 -27.62 1.14
CA GLU A 347 8.36 -28.48 2.17
C GLU A 347 8.47 -27.66 3.45
N LEU A 348 7.69 -28.01 4.45
CA LEU A 348 7.69 -27.41 5.78
C LEU A 348 8.52 -28.30 6.73
N THR A 349 9.37 -27.65 7.54
CA THR A 349 10.00 -28.26 8.71
C THR A 349 9.39 -27.74 10.02
N GLN A 350 8.80 -26.54 9.96
CA GLN A 350 8.04 -25.92 11.05
C GLN A 350 6.76 -25.28 10.48
N PRO A 351 5.64 -25.31 11.23
CA PRO A 351 5.46 -25.83 12.60
C PRO A 351 5.36 -27.36 12.67
N SER A 352 5.28 -28.04 11.54
CA SER A 352 5.29 -29.52 11.45
C SER A 352 5.95 -29.96 10.16
N GLU A 353 6.54 -31.15 10.15
CA GLU A 353 7.07 -31.74 8.91
C GLU A 353 5.91 -32.08 7.97
N GLN A 354 5.88 -31.44 6.80
CA GLN A 354 4.83 -31.62 5.81
C GLN A 354 5.36 -31.31 4.42
N THR A 355 4.91 -32.06 3.42
CA THR A 355 5.20 -31.77 2.00
C THR A 355 3.91 -31.72 1.21
N VAL A 356 3.73 -30.61 0.49
CA VAL A 356 2.65 -30.44 -0.49
C VAL A 356 3.26 -30.32 -1.87
N ARG A 357 2.74 -31.11 -2.80
CA ARG A 357 3.18 -31.12 -4.18
C ARG A 357 1.97 -31.05 -5.11
N LYS A 358 1.89 -29.98 -5.93
CA LYS A 358 0.75 -29.73 -6.81
C LYS A 358 1.20 -29.28 -8.19
N PRO A 359 0.68 -29.89 -9.28
CA PRO A 359 0.77 -29.31 -10.61
C PRO A 359 0.08 -27.95 -10.68
N LEU A 360 0.68 -26.99 -11.37
CA LEU A 360 0.10 -25.63 -11.50
C LEU A 360 -1.29 -25.65 -12.15
N ARG A 361 -1.55 -26.60 -13.05
CA ARG A 361 -2.89 -26.77 -13.66
C ARG A 361 -3.99 -27.04 -12.64
N ASP A 362 -3.67 -27.69 -11.53
CA ASP A 362 -4.65 -27.99 -10.48
C ASP A 362 -5.01 -26.71 -9.70
N LEU A 363 -4.08 -25.75 -9.61
CA LEU A 363 -4.28 -24.44 -8.99
C LEU A 363 -5.07 -23.46 -9.88
N ILE A 364 -5.34 -23.78 -11.15
CA ILE A 364 -6.21 -22.93 -11.99
C ILE A 364 -7.65 -22.90 -11.44
N VAL A 365 -8.08 -24.00 -10.85
CA VAL A 365 -9.47 -24.22 -10.43
C VAL A 365 -9.66 -23.91 -8.96
N ASP A 366 -8.79 -24.45 -8.09
CA ASP A 366 -8.99 -24.41 -6.65
C ASP A 366 -7.73 -24.00 -5.86
N ASN A 367 -7.95 -23.44 -4.69
CA ASN A 367 -6.92 -23.24 -3.68
C ASN A 367 -6.55 -24.61 -3.05
N VAL A 368 -5.31 -24.71 -2.55
CA VAL A 368 -4.89 -25.79 -1.68
C VAL A 368 -4.83 -25.28 -0.25
N VAL A 369 -5.60 -25.88 0.65
CA VAL A 369 -5.67 -25.52 2.07
C VAL A 369 -5.13 -26.68 2.89
N GLU A 370 -4.13 -26.41 3.71
CA GLU A 370 -3.47 -27.44 4.53
C GLU A 370 -3.34 -26.99 6.00
N PHE A 371 -3.63 -27.88 6.89
CA PHE A 371 -3.46 -27.69 8.33
C PHE A 371 -2.13 -28.29 8.77
N THR A 372 -1.41 -27.58 9.64
CA THR A 372 -0.09 -28.03 10.11
C THR A 372 -0.15 -28.99 11.29
N GLY A 373 -1.35 -29.38 11.73
CA GLY A 373 -1.53 -30.28 12.83
C GLY A 373 -2.99 -30.53 13.18
N VAL A 374 -3.24 -30.70 14.47
CA VAL A 374 -4.59 -30.93 15.01
C VAL A 374 -5.43 -29.66 14.96
N PHE A 375 -6.68 -29.78 15.33
CA PHE A 375 -7.72 -28.71 15.32
C PHE A 375 -7.29 -27.30 15.78
N THR A 376 -6.30 -27.17 16.66
CA THR A 376 -5.78 -25.87 17.14
C THR A 376 -4.51 -25.42 16.43
N SER A 377 -4.14 -26.04 15.33
CA SER A 377 -2.95 -25.65 14.56
C SER A 377 -3.24 -24.52 13.58
N GLU A 378 -2.18 -23.80 13.22
CA GLU A 378 -2.19 -22.88 12.10
C GLU A 378 -2.35 -23.64 10.78
N SER A 379 -2.67 -22.90 9.72
CA SER A 379 -2.79 -23.43 8.37
C SER A 379 -2.07 -22.55 7.36
N PHE A 380 -1.90 -23.08 6.16
CA PHE A 380 -1.48 -22.30 5.01
C PHE A 380 -2.36 -22.61 3.80
N ILE A 381 -2.40 -21.65 2.88
CA ILE A 381 -3.19 -21.71 1.66
C ILE A 381 -2.26 -21.41 0.50
N VAL A 382 -2.19 -22.30 -0.48
CA VAL A 382 -1.69 -21.95 -1.81
C VAL A 382 -2.91 -21.52 -2.64
N SER A 383 -2.96 -20.25 -2.98
CA SER A 383 -4.12 -19.71 -3.68
C SER A 383 -4.23 -20.22 -5.13
N ARG A 384 -5.39 -20.06 -5.69
CA ARG A 384 -5.64 -20.24 -7.12
C ARG A 384 -4.60 -19.45 -7.94
N LEU A 385 -4.16 -20.05 -9.02
CA LEU A 385 -3.28 -19.42 -10.00
C LEU A 385 -4.07 -18.41 -10.83
N ILE A 386 -3.53 -17.22 -10.99
CA ILE A 386 -4.10 -16.14 -11.80
C ILE A 386 -3.17 -15.77 -12.95
N GLY A 387 -3.76 -15.50 -14.11
CA GLY A 387 -3.03 -15.05 -15.30
C GLY A 387 -3.05 -13.52 -15.45
N PRO A 388 -2.23 -12.99 -16.41
CA PRO A 388 -2.16 -11.55 -16.66
C PRO A 388 -3.52 -10.89 -16.90
N ALA A 389 -4.45 -11.56 -17.57
CA ALA A 389 -5.79 -11.03 -17.83
C ALA A 389 -6.61 -10.80 -16.55
N GLU A 390 -6.23 -11.42 -15.42
CA GLU A 390 -6.93 -11.27 -14.15
C GLU A 390 -6.28 -10.21 -13.25
N TYR A 391 -4.95 -10.08 -13.29
CA TYR A 391 -4.24 -9.13 -12.43
C TYR A 391 -3.77 -7.85 -13.14
N THR A 392 -3.98 -7.73 -14.47
CA THR A 392 -3.74 -6.50 -15.21
C THR A 392 -5.04 -5.99 -15.83
N ALA A 393 -5.19 -4.68 -15.94
CA ALA A 393 -6.28 -4.07 -16.66
C ALA A 393 -5.83 -2.78 -17.34
N GLN A 394 -6.35 -2.55 -18.54
CA GLN A 394 -6.24 -1.28 -19.24
C GLN A 394 -7.62 -0.80 -19.65
N VAL A 395 -8.04 0.34 -19.11
CA VAL A 395 -9.36 0.88 -19.31
C VAL A 395 -9.29 2.26 -19.94
N ARG A 396 -10.13 2.51 -20.92
CA ARG A 396 -10.31 3.82 -21.53
C ARG A 396 -11.75 4.24 -21.46
N TRP A 397 -12.01 5.42 -20.87
CA TRP A 397 -13.34 6.02 -20.81
C TRP A 397 -13.33 7.40 -21.46
N LEU A 398 -14.50 7.83 -21.90
CA LEU A 398 -14.75 9.19 -22.36
C LEU A 398 -15.82 9.82 -21.45
N ASP A 399 -15.47 10.90 -20.75
CA ASP A 399 -16.45 11.72 -20.06
C ASP A 399 -16.71 13.01 -20.87
N SER A 400 -17.88 13.04 -21.54
CA SER A 400 -18.35 14.17 -22.32
C SER A 400 -19.41 15.02 -21.60
N ARG A 401 -19.65 14.76 -20.30
CA ARG A 401 -20.59 15.58 -19.52
C ARG A 401 -20.08 17.00 -19.44
N LEU A 402 -21.03 17.94 -19.30
CA LEU A 402 -20.68 19.34 -19.08
C LEU A 402 -19.70 19.44 -17.92
N ALA A 403 -18.54 20.04 -18.18
CA ALA A 403 -17.55 20.35 -17.17
C ALA A 403 -18.05 21.51 -16.33
N THR A 404 -17.72 21.49 -15.05
CA THR A 404 -17.81 22.64 -14.14
C THR A 404 -16.43 23.28 -14.02
N ASP A 405 -16.34 24.51 -13.54
CA ASP A 405 -15.09 25.26 -13.43
C ASP A 405 -14.10 24.66 -12.42
N SER A 406 -14.41 23.50 -11.84
CA SER A 406 -13.60 22.86 -10.80
C SER A 406 -13.85 21.37 -10.67
N ASP A 407 -13.95 20.65 -11.80
CA ASP A 407 -14.07 19.21 -11.76
C ASP A 407 -12.75 18.57 -11.34
N TRP A 408 -12.83 17.51 -10.54
CA TRP A 408 -11.69 16.68 -10.17
C TRP A 408 -12.03 15.22 -10.27
N TYR A 409 -11.03 14.43 -10.67
CA TYR A 409 -11.16 13.01 -10.95
C TYR A 409 -10.06 12.24 -10.27
N TYR A 410 -10.37 11.07 -9.74
CA TYR A 410 -9.39 10.07 -9.35
C TYR A 410 -9.92 8.67 -9.59
N VAL A 411 -9.04 7.70 -9.55
CA VAL A 411 -9.34 6.28 -9.72
C VAL A 411 -9.15 5.55 -8.40
N ARG A 412 -10.04 4.62 -8.12
CA ARG A 412 -9.94 3.66 -7.03
C ARG A 412 -9.96 2.25 -7.59
N VAL A 413 -9.02 1.42 -7.15
CA VAL A 413 -8.89 0.02 -7.54
C VAL A 413 -9.13 -0.86 -6.33
N THR A 414 -9.83 -1.98 -6.52
CA THR A 414 -10.02 -3.01 -5.50
C THR A 414 -9.63 -4.36 -6.08
N GLN A 415 -8.84 -5.14 -5.38
CA GLN A 415 -8.52 -6.54 -5.68
C GLN A 415 -9.46 -7.48 -4.91
N HIS A 416 -9.55 -8.75 -5.35
CA HIS A 416 -10.39 -9.75 -4.69
C HIS A 416 -9.96 -10.07 -3.26
N ASN A 417 -8.68 -9.93 -2.95
CA ASN A 417 -8.17 -10.07 -1.57
C ASN A 417 -8.46 -8.86 -0.67
N GLY A 418 -9.21 -7.87 -1.16
CA GLY A 418 -9.59 -6.66 -0.43
C GLY A 418 -8.53 -5.56 -0.41
N GLN A 419 -7.35 -5.77 -1.02
CA GLN A 419 -6.35 -4.71 -1.14
C GLN A 419 -6.79 -3.66 -2.16
N MET A 420 -6.43 -2.40 -1.91
CA MET A 420 -6.93 -1.26 -2.66
C MET A 420 -5.82 -0.28 -3.03
N ALA A 421 -6.08 0.52 -4.08
CA ALA A 421 -5.25 1.67 -4.42
C ALA A 421 -6.10 2.88 -4.84
N TRP A 422 -5.56 4.10 -4.64
CA TRP A 422 -6.18 5.38 -5.00
C TRP A 422 -5.16 6.27 -5.73
N SER A 423 -5.46 6.66 -6.94
CA SER A 423 -4.63 7.65 -7.64
C SER A 423 -4.80 9.05 -7.05
N SER A 424 -3.76 9.88 -7.12
CA SER A 424 -3.93 11.32 -6.91
C SER A 424 -4.92 11.91 -7.92
N PRO A 425 -5.68 12.96 -7.53
CA PRO A 425 -6.63 13.59 -8.42
C PRO A 425 -5.98 14.32 -9.61
N ILE A 426 -6.78 14.46 -10.68
CA ILE A 426 -6.55 15.41 -11.78
C ILE A 426 -7.68 16.43 -11.75
N TRP A 427 -7.35 17.71 -11.81
CA TRP A 427 -8.31 18.82 -11.86
C TRP A 427 -8.49 19.30 -13.29
N VAL A 428 -9.73 19.62 -13.64
CA VAL A 428 -10.12 20.13 -14.97
C VAL A 428 -11.02 21.36 -14.76
N GLY A 429 -10.53 22.56 -15.07
CA GLY A 429 -11.31 23.78 -14.89
C GLY A 429 -10.48 25.06 -14.91
#